data_de0d323d5b4cd1ae6019e83fb2973ebd
#
_entry.id   de0d323d5b4cd1ae6019e83fb2973ebd
#
_cell.length_a   1.000
_cell.length_b   1.000
_cell.length_c   1.000
_cell.angle_alpha   90.00
_cell.angle_beta   90.00
_cell.angle_gamma   90.00
#
_symmetry.space_group_name_H-M   'P 1'
#
loop_
_entity.id
_entity.type
_entity.pdbx_description
1 polymer ?
#
loop_
_entity_poly.entity_id
_entity_poly.type
_entity_poly.pdbx_seq_one_letter_code
_entity_poly.pdbx_strand_id
1 'polypeptide(L)'
;GEILGIAGISGSGQKKLLEAIAGLQSVQSGGHILYHPPAPDEAIAGQHVPVDRAGEELIGKDPLQIRKIGVSLAFVPEDRLGMGLVGDMDMPDNMMLKSYRAGRGPMLDRRAPKTLAQQVKDELEVMTPSLSTPVRRLSGGNVQKVLVGREIASSPTLLMTAYAVRGLDINTSYTIYNLLNEQKKKGVAVV
;
A
#
# COMPACT_ATOMS: atom_id res chain seq x y z
N GLY A 1 -11.65 -6.74 -8.01
CA GLY A 1 -10.74 -5.61 -7.97
C GLY A 1 -10.97 -4.59 -9.08
N GLU A 2 -10.88 -3.34 -8.72
CA GLU A 2 -11.03 -2.21 -9.64
C GLU A 2 -9.89 -1.21 -9.37
N ILE A 3 -9.53 -0.42 -10.38
CA ILE A 3 -8.64 0.73 -10.23
C ILE A 3 -9.47 1.99 -10.41
N LEU A 4 -9.61 2.78 -9.35
CA LEU A 4 -10.25 4.09 -9.37
C LEU A 4 -9.19 5.18 -9.47
N GLY A 5 -9.15 5.89 -10.60
CA GLY A 5 -8.26 7.03 -10.79
C GLY A 5 -8.92 8.34 -10.33
N ILE A 6 -8.23 9.08 -9.45
CA ILE A 6 -8.68 10.39 -8.98
C ILE A 6 -7.76 11.45 -9.56
N ALA A 7 -8.27 12.25 -10.49
CA ALA A 7 -7.54 13.34 -11.14
C ALA A 7 -7.90 14.69 -10.52
N GLY A 8 -6.91 15.59 -10.46
CA GLY A 8 -7.09 16.98 -9.98
C GLY A 8 -5.79 17.75 -10.04
N ILE A 9 -5.89 19.07 -9.91
CA ILE A 9 -4.72 19.92 -9.80
C ILE A 9 -4.03 19.73 -8.45
N SER A 10 -2.73 20.00 -8.39
CA SER A 10 -1.97 19.90 -7.14
C SER A 10 -2.63 20.72 -6.03
N GLY A 11 -2.81 20.13 -4.87
CA GLY A 11 -3.43 20.79 -3.70
C GLY A 11 -4.96 20.72 -3.64
N SER A 12 -5.65 20.09 -4.60
CA SER A 12 -7.13 19.99 -4.59
C SER A 12 -7.69 18.90 -3.65
N GLY A 13 -6.87 18.34 -2.77
CA GLY A 13 -7.35 17.50 -1.68
C GLY A 13 -7.17 15.99 -1.85
N GLN A 14 -6.58 15.51 -2.96
CA GLN A 14 -6.36 14.07 -3.21
C GLN A 14 -5.66 13.39 -2.04
N LYS A 15 -4.57 14.00 -1.51
CA LYS A 15 -3.86 13.47 -0.35
C LYS A 15 -4.76 13.36 0.88
N LYS A 16 -5.56 14.42 1.16
CA LYS A 16 -6.49 14.43 2.30
C LYS A 16 -7.57 13.36 2.17
N LEU A 17 -8.05 13.10 0.94
CA LEU A 17 -9.01 12.02 0.69
C LEU A 17 -8.41 10.65 1.03
N LEU A 18 -7.20 10.36 0.56
CA LEU A 18 -6.53 9.09 0.89
C LEU A 18 -6.26 8.96 2.40
N GLU A 19 -5.84 10.04 3.05
CA GLU A 19 -5.64 10.08 4.50
C GLU A 19 -6.95 9.89 5.27
N ALA A 20 -8.08 10.43 4.78
CA ALA A 20 -9.40 10.21 5.36
C ALA A 20 -9.85 8.75 5.25
N ILE A 21 -9.66 8.12 4.08
CA ILE A 21 -9.95 6.69 3.88
C ILE A 21 -9.10 5.82 4.81
N ALA A 22 -7.84 6.23 5.05
CA ALA A 22 -6.94 5.53 5.97
C ALA A 22 -7.24 5.74 7.47
N GLY A 23 -8.19 6.61 7.81
CA GLY A 23 -8.49 6.98 9.20
C GLY A 23 -7.45 7.90 9.83
N LEU A 24 -6.65 8.60 9.02
CA LEU A 24 -5.60 9.52 9.47
C LEU A 24 -6.06 10.98 9.53
N GLN A 25 -7.21 11.29 8.93
CA GLN A 25 -7.81 12.62 8.90
C GLN A 25 -9.26 12.56 9.33
N SER A 26 -9.71 13.56 10.10
CA SER A 26 -11.13 13.74 10.40
C SER A 26 -11.88 14.24 9.16
N VAL A 27 -13.08 13.72 8.97
CA VAL A 27 -13.99 14.11 7.88
C VAL A 27 -15.07 15.02 8.45
N GLN A 28 -15.49 16.03 7.67
CA GLN A 28 -16.62 16.90 8.06
C GLN A 28 -17.92 16.10 8.11
N SER A 29 -18.86 16.56 8.92
CA SER A 29 -20.17 15.93 9.06
C SER A 29 -20.92 15.88 7.71
N GLY A 30 -21.63 14.79 7.46
CA GLY A 30 -22.48 14.60 6.27
C GLY A 30 -21.82 13.83 5.10
N GLY A 31 -20.53 13.42 5.22
CA GLY A 31 -19.92 12.48 4.30
C GLY A 31 -20.00 11.04 4.82
N HIS A 32 -19.81 10.06 3.93
CA HIS A 32 -19.73 8.64 4.26
C HIS A 32 -18.58 7.97 3.50
N ILE A 33 -17.89 7.05 4.17
CA ILE A 33 -16.90 6.13 3.56
C ILE A 33 -17.32 4.73 3.99
N LEU A 34 -17.95 4.00 3.09
CA LEU A 34 -18.52 2.69 3.39
C LEU A 34 -17.61 1.57 2.87
N TYR A 35 -17.28 0.63 3.72
CA TYR A 35 -16.61 -0.60 3.35
C TYR A 35 -17.64 -1.72 3.15
N HIS A 36 -17.63 -2.31 1.97
CA HIS A 36 -18.43 -3.47 1.65
C HIS A 36 -17.51 -4.68 1.51
N PRO A 37 -17.50 -5.61 2.49
CA PRO A 37 -16.68 -6.80 2.39
C PRO A 37 -17.12 -7.65 1.20
N PRO A 38 -16.21 -8.27 0.44
CA PRO A 38 -16.55 -9.17 -0.64
C PRO A 38 -17.35 -10.36 -0.11
N ALA A 39 -18.32 -10.84 -0.91
CA ALA A 39 -18.99 -12.09 -0.57
C ALA A 39 -17.99 -13.26 -0.69
N PRO A 40 -18.11 -14.31 0.15
CA PRO A 40 -17.22 -15.46 0.12
C PRO A 40 -17.12 -16.13 -1.25
N ASP A 41 -18.21 -16.14 -2.03
CA ASP A 41 -18.30 -16.78 -3.35
C ASP A 41 -17.99 -15.86 -4.53
N GLU A 42 -17.86 -14.54 -4.31
CA GLU A 42 -17.68 -13.53 -5.36
C GLU A 42 -16.22 -13.11 -5.57
N ALA A 43 -15.32 -13.59 -4.74
CA ALA A 43 -13.88 -13.27 -4.84
C ALA A 43 -13.21 -13.76 -6.15
N ILE A 44 -13.94 -14.48 -7.01
CA ILE A 44 -13.37 -15.19 -8.17
C ILE A 44 -13.75 -14.59 -9.52
N ALA A 45 -14.69 -13.67 -9.65
CA ALA A 45 -15.28 -13.44 -10.98
C ALA A 45 -15.38 -12.00 -11.45
N GLY A 46 -14.56 -11.08 -11.22
CA GLY A 46 -14.50 -9.79 -11.97
C GLY A 46 -15.86 -9.17 -12.42
N GLN A 47 -16.96 -9.61 -11.85
CA GLN A 47 -18.32 -9.14 -12.17
C GLN A 47 -18.69 -8.00 -11.22
N HIS A 48 -19.24 -6.97 -11.80
CA HIS A 48 -19.82 -5.85 -11.06
C HIS A 48 -21.05 -6.35 -10.30
N VAL A 49 -20.89 -6.63 -9.01
CA VAL A 49 -21.99 -7.06 -8.16
C VAL A 49 -22.69 -5.82 -7.62
N PRO A 50 -24.04 -5.70 -7.77
CA PRO A 50 -24.78 -4.63 -7.14
C PRO A 50 -24.60 -4.69 -5.62
N VAL A 51 -24.11 -3.60 -5.03
CA VAL A 51 -23.83 -3.50 -3.61
C VAL A 51 -25.16 -3.22 -2.87
N ASP A 52 -25.90 -4.27 -2.56
CA ASP A 52 -27.14 -4.19 -1.75
C ASP A 52 -26.91 -4.68 -0.30
N ARG A 53 -25.69 -4.51 0.21
CA ARG A 53 -25.35 -4.84 1.61
C ARG A 53 -25.08 -3.57 2.38
N ALA A 54 -25.59 -3.48 3.59
CA ALA A 54 -25.24 -2.41 4.53
C ALA A 54 -23.72 -2.39 4.70
N GLY A 55 -23.06 -1.34 4.16
CA GLY A 55 -21.63 -1.14 4.30
C GLY A 55 -21.27 -0.75 5.74
N GLU A 56 -20.05 -1.06 6.16
CA GLU A 56 -19.54 -0.60 7.44
C GLU A 56 -18.90 0.77 7.30
N GLU A 57 -19.36 1.75 8.09
CA GLU A 57 -18.86 3.12 8.06
C GLU A 57 -17.40 3.18 8.57
N LEU A 58 -16.52 3.80 7.81
CA LEU A 58 -15.12 4.00 8.17
C LEU A 58 -14.85 5.35 8.82
N ILE A 59 -15.72 6.35 8.61
CA ILE A 59 -15.55 7.68 9.21
C ILE A 59 -15.59 7.58 10.73
N GLY A 60 -14.62 8.24 11.38
CA GLY A 60 -14.45 8.21 12.83
C GLY A 60 -13.70 6.99 13.37
N LYS A 61 -13.33 6.03 12.51
CA LYS A 61 -12.47 4.91 12.89
C LYS A 61 -10.99 5.26 12.69
N ASP A 62 -10.16 4.86 13.63
CA ASP A 62 -8.71 4.91 13.50
C ASP A 62 -8.19 3.74 12.61
N PRO A 63 -6.92 3.79 12.14
CA PRO A 63 -6.37 2.74 11.28
C PRO A 63 -6.39 1.33 11.89
N LEU A 64 -6.32 1.21 13.22
CA LEU A 64 -6.38 -0.10 13.91
C LEU A 64 -7.81 -0.64 13.90
N GLN A 65 -8.80 0.23 14.09
CA GLN A 65 -10.22 -0.13 13.99
C GLN A 65 -10.57 -0.55 12.55
N ILE A 66 -10.12 0.21 11.55
CA ILE A 66 -10.28 -0.12 10.12
C ILE A 66 -9.68 -1.51 9.82
N ARG A 67 -8.50 -1.80 10.34
CA ARG A 67 -7.89 -3.12 10.19
C ARG A 67 -8.69 -4.24 10.86
N LYS A 68 -9.29 -4.00 12.04
CA LYS A 68 -10.08 -5.01 12.76
C LYS A 68 -11.34 -5.45 12.01
N ILE A 69 -11.93 -4.60 11.19
CA ILE A 69 -13.09 -4.94 10.35
C ILE A 69 -12.71 -5.63 9.03
N GLY A 70 -11.43 -5.99 8.85
CA GLY A 70 -10.96 -6.77 7.71
C GLY A 70 -10.35 -5.95 6.57
N VAL A 71 -10.23 -4.62 6.71
CA VAL A 71 -9.57 -3.79 5.70
C VAL A 71 -8.07 -3.84 5.90
N SER A 72 -7.38 -4.63 5.08
CA SER A 72 -5.92 -4.61 5.00
C SER A 72 -5.48 -3.49 4.06
N LEU A 73 -5.06 -2.38 4.64
CA LEU A 73 -4.69 -1.18 3.92
C LEU A 73 -3.20 -1.17 3.55
N ALA A 74 -2.90 -0.99 2.27
CA ALA A 74 -1.59 -0.60 1.78
C ALA A 74 -1.61 0.85 1.31
N PHE A 75 -0.60 1.62 1.66
CA PHE A 75 -0.53 3.03 1.32
C PHE A 75 0.84 3.41 0.76
N VAL A 76 0.83 3.87 -0.49
CA VAL A 76 2.00 4.40 -1.19
C VAL A 76 1.88 5.92 -1.25
N PRO A 77 2.46 6.66 -0.28
CA PRO A 77 2.38 8.11 -0.24
C PRO A 77 3.25 8.77 -1.31
N GLU A 78 2.98 10.05 -1.59
CA GLU A 78 3.83 10.88 -2.46
C GLU A 78 5.25 11.04 -1.88
N ASP A 79 5.34 11.31 -0.58
CA ASP A 79 6.62 11.38 0.14
C ASP A 79 7.11 9.97 0.51
N ARG A 80 7.99 9.45 -0.32
CA ARG A 80 8.50 8.08 -0.21
C ARG A 80 9.34 7.85 1.03
N LEU A 81 10.14 8.83 1.44
CA LEU A 81 11.11 8.71 2.53
C LEU A 81 10.69 9.41 3.82
N GLY A 82 9.70 10.33 3.76
CA GLY A 82 9.15 10.97 4.95
C GLY A 82 7.94 10.24 5.53
N MET A 83 7.15 9.56 4.67
CA MET A 83 5.94 8.85 5.08
C MET A 83 5.94 7.37 4.71
N GLY A 84 6.57 7.01 3.60
CA GLY A 84 6.55 5.64 3.07
C GLY A 84 7.57 4.73 3.73
N LEU A 85 8.84 5.05 3.60
CA LEU A 85 9.98 4.30 4.11
C LEU A 85 10.76 5.14 5.10
N VAL A 86 11.49 4.48 5.99
CA VAL A 86 12.48 5.15 6.86
C VAL A 86 13.82 5.18 6.12
N GLY A 87 14.23 6.35 5.68
CA GLY A 87 15.39 6.54 4.79
C GLY A 87 16.70 5.99 5.32
N ASP A 88 16.94 6.06 6.62
CA ASP A 88 18.17 5.58 7.28
C ASP A 88 18.18 4.06 7.53
N MET A 89 17.03 3.41 7.44
CA MET A 89 16.93 1.96 7.54
C MET A 89 17.25 1.28 6.20
N ASP A 90 17.72 0.04 6.28
CA ASP A 90 17.92 -0.84 5.14
C ASP A 90 16.59 -1.47 4.64
N MET A 91 16.65 -2.27 3.57
CA MET A 91 15.46 -2.93 3.03
C MET A 91 14.82 -3.90 4.03
N PRO A 92 15.54 -4.85 4.67
CA PRO A 92 14.98 -5.74 5.69
C PRO A 92 14.28 -5.01 6.83
N ASP A 93 14.87 -3.94 7.36
CA ASP A 93 14.28 -3.19 8.46
C ASP A 93 13.00 -2.45 8.02
N ASN A 94 13.00 -1.89 6.81
CA ASN A 94 11.79 -1.31 6.24
C ASN A 94 10.67 -2.35 6.00
N MET A 95 10.99 -3.59 5.59
CA MET A 95 10.01 -4.68 5.49
C MET A 95 9.47 -5.06 6.86
N MET A 96 10.32 -5.06 7.89
CA MET A 96 9.95 -5.41 9.26
C MET A 96 8.91 -4.45 9.86
N LEU A 97 8.86 -3.19 9.45
CA LEU A 97 7.88 -2.21 9.96
C LEU A 97 6.42 -2.66 9.82
N LYS A 98 6.11 -3.51 8.85
CA LYS A 98 4.76 -4.08 8.66
C LYS A 98 4.53 -5.35 9.48
N SER A 99 5.58 -6.07 9.87
CA SER A 99 5.50 -7.43 10.44
C SER A 99 6.06 -7.57 11.86
N TYR A 100 6.62 -6.53 12.47
CA TYR A 100 7.30 -6.62 13.77
C TYR A 100 6.42 -7.17 14.90
N ARG A 101 5.08 -7.05 14.80
CA ARG A 101 4.13 -7.59 15.77
C ARG A 101 3.75 -9.05 15.53
N ALA A 102 4.17 -9.65 14.42
CA ALA A 102 3.83 -11.04 14.09
C ALA A 102 4.71 -12.06 14.85
N GLY A 103 5.81 -11.62 15.44
CA GLY A 103 6.70 -12.46 16.25
C GLY A 103 6.06 -12.89 17.56
N ARG A 104 6.37 -14.13 18.02
CA ARG A 104 5.85 -14.72 19.28
C ARG A 104 6.75 -14.54 20.48
N GLY A 105 7.81 -13.74 20.42
CA GLY A 105 8.80 -13.61 21.48
C GLY A 105 9.19 -12.16 21.78
N PRO A 106 10.02 -11.92 22.81
CA PRO A 106 10.52 -10.58 23.13
C PRO A 106 11.56 -10.07 22.14
N MET A 107 12.08 -10.92 21.26
CA MET A 107 13.07 -10.55 20.24
C MET A 107 12.43 -10.44 18.87
N LEU A 108 12.89 -9.45 18.07
CA LEU A 108 12.46 -9.27 16.69
C LEU A 108 13.04 -10.37 15.78
N ASP A 109 12.18 -11.10 15.09
CA ASP A 109 12.61 -12.03 14.06
C ASP A 109 12.86 -11.29 12.74
N ARG A 110 14.13 -11.21 12.34
CA ARG A 110 14.57 -10.55 11.10
C ARG A 110 14.66 -11.49 9.90
N ARG A 111 14.38 -12.78 10.06
CA ARG A 111 14.52 -13.78 8.97
C ARG A 111 13.48 -13.54 7.89
N ALA A 112 12.21 -13.50 8.25
CA ALA A 112 11.12 -13.26 7.30
C ALA A 112 11.25 -11.90 6.58
N PRO A 113 11.50 -10.76 7.27
CA PRO A 113 11.78 -9.48 6.61
C PRO A 113 12.96 -9.51 5.64
N LYS A 114 14.05 -10.22 5.99
CA LYS A 114 15.21 -10.37 5.10
C LYS A 114 14.88 -11.18 3.85
N THR A 115 14.15 -12.28 4.00
CA THR A 115 13.67 -13.07 2.85
C THR A 115 12.77 -12.23 1.94
N LEU A 116 11.82 -11.49 2.52
CA LEU A 116 10.95 -10.59 1.75
C LEU A 116 11.75 -9.50 1.03
N ALA A 117 12.74 -8.90 1.69
CA ALA A 117 13.59 -7.89 1.06
C ALA A 117 14.36 -8.47 -0.14
N GLN A 118 14.83 -9.72 -0.04
CA GLN A 118 15.48 -10.39 -1.15
C GLN A 118 14.50 -10.67 -2.30
N GLN A 119 13.29 -11.15 -2.00
CA GLN A 119 12.25 -11.38 -2.99
C GLN A 119 11.89 -10.10 -3.74
N VAL A 120 11.61 -9.01 -3.00
CA VAL A 120 11.30 -7.70 -3.60
C VAL A 120 12.47 -7.19 -4.45
N LYS A 121 13.72 -7.38 -3.99
CA LYS A 121 14.90 -7.01 -4.77
C LYS A 121 14.95 -7.75 -6.10
N ASP A 122 14.72 -9.05 -6.08
CA ASP A 122 14.86 -9.90 -7.26
C ASP A 122 13.68 -9.75 -8.22
N GLU A 123 12.44 -9.76 -7.70
CA GLU A 123 11.22 -9.66 -8.51
C GLU A 123 11.04 -8.27 -9.16
N LEU A 124 11.43 -7.20 -8.47
CA LEU A 124 11.29 -5.83 -8.97
C LEU A 124 12.62 -5.26 -9.52
N GLU A 125 13.65 -6.08 -9.61
CA GLU A 125 14.97 -5.68 -10.11
C GLU A 125 15.46 -4.40 -9.41
N VAL A 126 15.46 -4.39 -8.05
CA VAL A 126 15.92 -3.24 -7.28
C VAL A 126 17.43 -3.17 -7.33
N MET A 127 17.96 -2.13 -7.96
CA MET A 127 19.38 -1.88 -8.04
C MET A 127 19.90 -1.33 -6.71
N THR A 128 20.63 -2.16 -5.98
CA THR A 128 21.26 -1.81 -4.70
C THR A 128 22.57 -2.56 -4.54
N PRO A 129 23.61 -1.94 -3.96
CA PRO A 129 24.86 -2.64 -3.66
C PRO A 129 24.66 -3.82 -2.70
N SER A 130 23.74 -3.69 -1.74
CA SER A 130 23.46 -4.70 -0.72
C SER A 130 22.07 -4.44 -0.11
N LEU A 131 21.45 -5.49 0.45
CA LEU A 131 20.21 -5.35 1.21
C LEU A 131 20.37 -4.46 2.45
N SER A 132 21.57 -4.36 3.01
CA SER A 132 21.90 -3.51 4.17
C SER A 132 22.23 -2.06 3.80
N THR A 133 22.11 -1.69 2.52
CA THR A 133 22.24 -0.29 2.10
C THR A 133 21.03 0.51 2.58
N PRO A 134 21.22 1.64 3.30
CA PRO A 134 20.12 2.53 3.66
C PRO A 134 19.33 2.97 2.42
N VAL A 135 17.98 2.87 2.48
CA VAL A 135 17.13 3.10 1.29
C VAL A 135 17.24 4.51 0.73
N ARG A 136 17.62 5.50 1.53
CA ARG A 136 17.88 6.88 1.07
C ARG A 136 19.03 6.99 0.06
N ARG A 137 19.91 5.98 -0.01
CA ARG A 137 21.02 5.93 -0.97
C ARG A 137 20.65 5.34 -2.32
N LEU A 138 19.44 4.83 -2.44
CA LEU A 138 18.92 4.29 -3.69
C LEU A 138 18.39 5.42 -4.60
N SER A 139 18.33 5.17 -5.89
CA SER A 139 17.63 6.08 -6.81
C SER A 139 16.14 6.15 -6.51
N GLY A 140 15.48 7.25 -6.90
CA GLY A 140 14.05 7.43 -6.67
C GLY A 140 13.19 6.28 -7.20
N GLY A 141 13.54 5.69 -8.35
CA GLY A 141 12.89 4.51 -8.91
C GLY A 141 13.05 3.27 -8.04
N ASN A 142 14.26 3.03 -7.53
CA ASN A 142 14.51 1.90 -6.63
C ASN A 142 13.81 2.08 -5.27
N VAL A 143 13.80 3.29 -4.71
CA VAL A 143 13.02 3.61 -3.51
C VAL A 143 11.54 3.29 -3.72
N GLN A 144 10.97 3.67 -4.89
CA GLN A 144 9.58 3.38 -5.23
C GLN A 144 9.30 1.88 -5.34
N LYS A 145 10.19 1.13 -6.01
CA LYS A 145 10.08 -0.33 -6.11
C LYS A 145 10.07 -1.01 -4.73
N VAL A 146 10.98 -0.58 -3.83
CA VAL A 146 11.02 -1.08 -2.44
C VAL A 146 9.73 -0.79 -1.70
N LEU A 147 9.22 0.45 -1.80
CA LEU A 147 7.99 0.87 -1.13
C LEU A 147 6.78 0.07 -1.65
N VAL A 148 6.57 0.04 -2.96
CA VAL A 148 5.43 -0.68 -3.56
C VAL A 148 5.53 -2.18 -3.29
N GLY A 149 6.72 -2.78 -3.40
CA GLY A 149 6.94 -4.19 -3.10
C GLY A 149 6.57 -4.53 -1.65
N ARG A 150 6.97 -3.70 -0.68
CA ARG A 150 6.59 -3.87 0.73
C ARG A 150 5.07 -3.80 0.93
N GLU A 151 4.42 -2.82 0.32
CA GLU A 151 2.98 -2.61 0.47
C GLU A 151 2.18 -3.78 -0.13
N ILE A 152 2.55 -4.25 -1.32
CA ILE A 152 1.90 -5.37 -2.01
C ILE A 152 2.10 -6.69 -1.25
N ALA A 153 3.28 -6.92 -0.68
CA ALA A 153 3.59 -8.13 0.06
C ALA A 153 2.73 -8.33 1.32
N SER A 154 2.07 -7.26 1.81
CA SER A 154 1.12 -7.35 2.92
C SER A 154 -0.24 -7.94 2.52
N SER A 155 -0.42 -8.35 1.26
CA SER A 155 -1.68 -8.86 0.71
C SER A 155 -2.86 -7.93 1.04
N PRO A 156 -2.84 -6.68 0.57
CA PRO A 156 -3.86 -5.70 0.92
C PRO A 156 -5.20 -6.05 0.29
N THR A 157 -6.31 -5.62 0.93
CA THR A 157 -7.63 -5.57 0.32
C THR A 157 -7.87 -4.24 -0.38
N LEU A 158 -7.20 -3.18 0.09
CA LEU A 158 -7.22 -1.84 -0.50
C LEU A 158 -5.79 -1.30 -0.63
N LEU A 159 -5.37 -0.98 -1.84
CA LEU A 159 -4.11 -0.33 -2.16
C LEU A 159 -4.36 1.10 -2.60
N MET A 160 -3.92 2.06 -1.80
CA MET A 160 -3.99 3.47 -2.11
C MET A 160 -2.63 4.00 -2.53
N THR A 161 -2.59 4.79 -3.62
CA THR A 161 -1.34 5.30 -4.15
C THR A 161 -1.46 6.77 -4.57
N ALA A 162 -0.64 7.61 -3.95
CA ALA A 162 -0.53 9.01 -4.31
C ALA A 162 0.67 9.21 -5.24
N TYR A 163 0.40 9.62 -6.50
CA TYR A 163 1.44 9.90 -7.49
C TYR A 163 2.44 8.74 -7.70
N ALA A 164 1.94 7.53 -7.88
CA ALA A 164 2.72 6.28 -7.92
C ALA A 164 3.98 6.33 -8.80
N VAL A 165 3.94 7.06 -9.90
CA VAL A 165 5.02 7.10 -10.92
C VAL A 165 5.66 8.48 -11.08
N ARG A 166 5.33 9.44 -10.24
CA ARG A 166 5.87 10.81 -10.37
C ARG A 166 7.39 10.83 -10.25
N GLY A 167 8.06 11.42 -11.24
CA GLY A 167 9.52 11.58 -11.26
C GLY A 167 10.29 10.27 -11.44
N LEU A 168 9.65 9.26 -12.02
CA LEU A 168 10.28 8.00 -12.40
C LEU A 168 10.58 7.98 -13.89
N ASP A 169 11.56 7.16 -14.29
CA ASP A 169 11.78 6.81 -15.68
C ASP A 169 10.66 5.94 -16.24
N ILE A 170 10.58 5.84 -17.55
CA ILE A 170 9.51 5.14 -18.25
C ILE A 170 9.45 3.66 -17.86
N ASN A 171 10.59 2.97 -17.80
CA ASN A 171 10.63 1.53 -17.51
C ASN A 171 10.13 1.24 -16.07
N THR A 172 10.60 2.03 -15.09
CA THR A 172 10.12 1.94 -13.71
C THR A 172 8.62 2.26 -13.62
N SER A 173 8.14 3.23 -14.38
CA SER A 173 6.70 3.57 -14.42
C SER A 173 5.86 2.40 -14.93
N TYR A 174 6.27 1.74 -16.01
CA TYR A 174 5.60 0.53 -16.51
C TYR A 174 5.63 -0.62 -15.50
N THR A 175 6.75 -0.83 -14.81
CA THR A 175 6.83 -1.83 -13.74
C THR A 175 5.79 -1.57 -12.66
N ILE A 176 5.65 -0.33 -12.19
CA ILE A 176 4.64 0.03 -11.19
C ILE A 176 3.22 -0.16 -11.72
N TYR A 177 2.91 0.28 -12.93
CA TYR A 177 1.59 0.06 -13.54
C TYR A 177 1.23 -1.42 -13.65
N ASN A 178 2.18 -2.27 -14.05
CA ASN A 178 1.97 -3.71 -14.12
C ASN A 178 1.67 -4.30 -12.74
N LEU A 179 2.40 -3.88 -11.69
CA LEU A 179 2.13 -4.30 -10.32
C LEU A 179 0.72 -3.91 -9.86
N LEU A 180 0.27 -2.69 -10.13
CA LEU A 180 -1.09 -2.25 -9.80
C LEU A 180 -2.15 -3.08 -10.53
N ASN A 181 -1.93 -3.37 -11.82
CA ASN A 181 -2.81 -4.22 -12.61
C ASN A 181 -2.86 -5.66 -12.10
N GLU A 182 -1.73 -6.22 -11.65
CA GLU A 182 -1.70 -7.55 -11.02
C GLU A 182 -2.47 -7.56 -9.69
N GLN A 183 -2.39 -6.49 -8.89
CA GLN A 183 -3.20 -6.39 -7.68
C GLN A 183 -4.71 -6.34 -8.01
N LYS A 184 -5.10 -5.57 -9.03
CA LYS A 184 -6.48 -5.56 -9.54
C LYS A 184 -6.96 -6.97 -9.91
N LYS A 185 -6.16 -7.74 -10.67
CA LYS A 185 -6.50 -9.12 -11.06
C LYS A 185 -6.67 -10.06 -9.86
N LYS A 186 -5.96 -9.79 -8.77
CA LYS A 186 -6.08 -10.54 -7.48
C LYS A 186 -7.29 -10.11 -6.64
N GLY A 187 -8.13 -9.20 -7.14
CA GLY A 187 -9.30 -8.71 -6.42
C GLY A 187 -9.06 -7.51 -5.51
N VAL A 188 -7.83 -6.97 -5.45
CA VAL A 188 -7.50 -5.79 -4.64
C VAL A 188 -8.16 -4.54 -5.24
N ALA A 189 -8.83 -3.74 -4.40
CA ALA A 189 -9.27 -2.41 -4.78
C ALA A 189 -8.07 -1.45 -4.81
N VAL A 190 -7.93 -0.68 -5.90
CA VAL A 190 -6.81 0.27 -6.07
C VAL A 190 -7.35 1.69 -6.25
N VAL A 191 -6.81 2.66 -5.50
CA VAL A 191 -7.18 4.08 -5.57
C VAL A 191 -5.92 4.93 -5.72
#